data_94a7934ee89f7729add4e9894f41f085
#
_entry.id   94a7934ee89f7729add4e9894f41f085
#
_cell.length_a   1.000
_cell.length_b   1.000
_cell.length_c   1.000
_cell.angle_alpha   90.00
_cell.angle_beta   90.00
_cell.angle_gamma   90.00
#
_symmetry.space_group_name_H-M   'P 1'
#
loop_
_entity.id
_entity.type
_entity.pdbx_description
1 polymer ?
#
loop_
_entity_poly.entity_id
_entity_poly.type
_entity_poly.pdbx_seq_one_letter_code
_entity_poly.pdbx_strand_id
1 'polypeptide(L)'
;IAGSREGTLPLNLQGIWNKDLWPAWGGKYTININTEMNYWGALMQNLPECCTPLYDHIERMRENGRVTARSMYRCRGAVCHHNTDIWGDTAPQD
;
A
#
# COMPACT_ATOMS: atom_id res chain seq x y z
N ILE A 1 -10.23 11.33 -1.84
CA ILE A 1 -10.12 11.96 -3.18
C ILE A 1 -8.88 12.84 -3.23
N ALA A 2 -8.75 13.79 -2.32
CA ALA A 2 -7.62 14.73 -2.35
C ALA A 2 -6.27 14.07 -2.21
N GLY A 3 -6.18 12.96 -1.50
CA GLY A 3 -4.93 12.27 -1.22
C GLY A 3 -4.57 11.15 -2.19
N SER A 4 -5.43 10.85 -3.17
CA SER A 4 -5.18 9.73 -4.09
C SER A 4 -5.57 10.13 -5.51
N ARG A 5 -4.57 10.52 -6.30
CA ARG A 5 -4.75 10.98 -7.67
C ARG A 5 -3.74 10.30 -8.58
N GLU A 6 -4.04 10.25 -9.88
CA GLU A 6 -3.15 9.65 -10.85
C GLU A 6 -1.75 10.26 -10.75
N GLY A 7 -0.74 9.40 -10.76
CA GLY A 7 0.66 9.81 -10.68
C GLY A 7 1.19 10.05 -9.28
N THR A 8 0.36 9.87 -8.23
CA THR A 8 0.80 10.01 -6.84
C THR A 8 0.98 8.65 -6.17
N LEU A 9 1.57 8.64 -4.96
CA LEU A 9 1.58 7.47 -4.10
C LEU A 9 0.17 7.25 -3.52
N PRO A 10 -0.21 6.01 -3.15
CA PRO A 10 -1.50 5.77 -2.52
C PRO A 10 -1.55 6.38 -1.12
N LEU A 11 -2.75 6.41 -0.54
CA LEU A 11 -2.95 6.88 0.83
C LEU A 11 -2.25 5.92 1.82
N ASN A 12 -1.56 6.50 2.81
CA ASN A 12 -1.06 5.72 3.93
C ASN A 12 -2.13 5.63 5.03
N LEU A 13 -1.74 5.22 6.24
CA LEU A 13 -2.66 5.03 7.35
C LEU A 13 -3.47 6.29 7.68
N GLN A 14 -2.86 7.46 7.56
CA GLN A 14 -3.50 8.75 7.83
C GLN A 14 -3.89 9.54 6.57
N GLY A 15 -3.86 8.90 5.42
CA GLY A 15 -4.03 9.61 4.15
C GLY A 15 -2.81 10.48 3.88
N ILE A 16 -3.04 11.79 3.68
CA ILE A 16 -1.94 12.75 3.54
C ILE A 16 -1.89 13.73 4.72
N TRP A 17 -2.77 13.54 5.70
CA TRP A 17 -2.95 14.47 6.80
C TRP A 17 -2.19 14.01 8.03
N ASN A 18 -1.03 14.65 8.29
CA ASN A 18 -0.24 14.37 9.47
C ASN A 18 0.53 15.63 9.88
N LYS A 19 0.37 16.03 11.13
CA LYS A 19 1.04 17.19 11.71
C LYS A 19 2.19 16.79 12.66
N ASP A 20 2.31 15.52 12.98
CA ASP A 20 3.24 15.04 14.00
C ASP A 20 4.51 14.46 13.35
N LEU A 21 5.66 14.67 13.98
CA LEU A 21 6.91 14.06 13.56
C LEU A 21 6.87 12.54 13.77
N TRP A 22 6.20 12.11 14.83
CA TRP A 22 5.99 10.69 15.15
C TRP A 22 4.50 10.38 15.06
N PRO A 23 3.98 10.10 13.84
CA PRO A 23 2.56 9.86 13.67
C PRO A 23 2.11 8.55 14.30
N ALA A 24 0.80 8.41 14.56
CA ALA A 24 0.20 7.18 15.04
C ALA A 24 0.53 6.03 14.08
N TRP A 25 0.98 4.90 14.65
CA TRP A 25 1.36 3.71 13.89
C TRP A 25 2.43 3.96 12.83
N GLY A 26 3.23 5.04 13.01
CA GLY A 26 4.30 5.39 12.10
C GLY A 26 3.86 5.90 10.73
N GLY A 27 2.57 6.14 10.52
CA GLY A 27 2.03 6.55 9.22
C GLY A 27 2.26 5.53 8.12
N LYS A 28 2.36 4.25 8.47
CA LYS A 28 2.72 3.16 7.54
C LYS A 28 1.60 2.84 6.56
N TYR A 29 1.96 2.14 5.49
CA TYR A 29 1.01 1.50 4.61
C TYR A 29 0.65 0.13 5.17
N THR A 30 -0.40 0.08 5.98
CA THR A 30 -0.88 -1.16 6.59
C THR A 30 -1.86 -1.81 5.62
N ILE A 31 -1.38 -2.76 4.83
CA ILE A 31 -2.13 -3.28 3.68
C ILE A 31 -3.09 -4.41 4.00
N ASN A 32 -3.04 -4.97 5.20
CA ASN A 32 -3.90 -6.10 5.55
C ASN A 32 -5.36 -5.69 5.78
N ILE A 33 -5.63 -4.44 6.15
CA ILE A 33 -7.01 -3.94 6.29
C ILE A 33 -7.12 -2.43 6.07
N ASN A 34 -6.24 -1.63 6.64
CA ASN A 34 -6.41 -0.17 6.61
C ASN A 34 -6.35 0.41 5.21
N THR A 35 -5.39 -0.03 4.39
CA THR A 35 -5.30 0.38 2.98
C THR A 35 -6.53 -0.09 2.20
N GLU A 36 -6.99 -1.31 2.45
CA GLU A 36 -8.20 -1.83 1.82
C GLU A 36 -9.40 -0.93 2.13
N MET A 37 -9.59 -0.60 3.40
CA MET A 37 -10.70 0.26 3.84
C MET A 37 -10.63 1.64 3.20
N ASN A 38 -9.45 2.20 3.01
CA ASN A 38 -9.28 3.50 2.38
C ASN A 38 -9.83 3.54 0.95
N TYR A 39 -9.83 2.40 0.26
CA TYR A 39 -10.21 2.32 -1.16
C TYR A 39 -11.50 1.57 -1.44
N TRP A 40 -12.15 0.96 -0.44
CA TRP A 40 -13.37 0.17 -0.65
C TRP A 40 -14.48 0.96 -1.33
N GLY A 41 -14.63 2.25 -0.99
CA GLY A 41 -15.71 3.06 -1.54
C GLY A 41 -15.46 3.67 -2.90
N ALA A 42 -14.21 3.64 -3.40
CA ALA A 42 -13.83 4.42 -4.58
C ALA A 42 -14.59 4.01 -5.84
N LEU A 43 -14.67 2.71 -6.13
CA LEU A 43 -15.35 2.22 -7.33
C LEU A 43 -16.88 2.36 -7.20
N MET A 44 -17.42 2.12 -6.01
CA MET A 44 -18.86 2.24 -5.77
C MET A 44 -19.35 3.67 -5.90
N GLN A 45 -18.47 4.65 -5.65
CA GLN A 45 -18.77 6.07 -5.78
C GLN A 45 -18.35 6.65 -7.13
N ASN A 46 -18.04 5.77 -8.09
CA ASN A 46 -17.63 6.16 -9.44
C ASN A 46 -16.36 7.04 -9.43
N LEU A 47 -15.38 6.65 -8.63
CA LEU A 47 -14.08 7.33 -8.51
C LEU A 47 -12.93 6.36 -8.82
N PRO A 48 -12.95 5.66 -9.99
CA PRO A 48 -11.90 4.66 -10.30
C PRO A 48 -10.51 5.27 -10.42
N GLU A 49 -10.40 6.53 -10.81
CA GLU A 49 -9.14 7.24 -10.92
C GLU A 49 -8.41 7.35 -9.57
N CYS A 50 -9.14 7.31 -8.46
CA CYS A 50 -8.54 7.33 -7.12
C CYS A 50 -7.84 6.03 -6.78
N CYS A 51 -8.14 4.93 -7.49
CA CYS A 51 -7.51 3.63 -7.28
C CYS A 51 -6.19 3.48 -8.05
N THR A 52 -5.92 4.34 -9.03
CA THR A 52 -4.71 4.24 -9.85
C THR A 52 -3.43 4.23 -9.03
N PRO A 53 -3.23 5.12 -8.04
CA PRO A 53 -2.03 5.07 -7.19
C PRO A 53 -1.89 3.74 -6.44
N LEU A 54 -3.01 3.16 -6.00
CA LEU A 54 -2.99 1.87 -5.33
C LEU A 54 -2.56 0.75 -6.28
N TYR A 55 -3.09 0.73 -7.50
CA TYR A 55 -2.73 -0.27 -8.50
C TYR A 55 -1.25 -0.16 -8.89
N ASP A 56 -0.74 1.06 -9.05
CA ASP A 56 0.67 1.28 -9.35
C ASP A 56 1.55 0.77 -8.21
N HIS A 57 1.13 0.96 -6.97
CA HIS A 57 1.87 0.50 -5.81
C HIS A 57 1.85 -1.04 -5.72
N ILE A 58 0.74 -1.67 -6.04
CA ILE A 58 0.64 -3.14 -6.11
C ILE A 58 1.61 -3.69 -7.14
N GLU A 59 1.76 -3.04 -8.29
CA GLU A 59 2.74 -3.46 -9.30
C GLU A 59 4.18 -3.37 -8.76
N ARG A 60 4.49 -2.31 -8.00
CA ARG A 60 5.81 -2.22 -7.35
C ARG A 60 6.02 -3.34 -6.34
N MET A 61 4.99 -3.66 -5.54
CA MET A 61 5.06 -4.74 -4.57
C MET A 61 5.20 -6.11 -5.22
N ARG A 62 4.66 -6.28 -6.42
CA ARG A 62 4.70 -7.57 -7.12
C ARG A 62 6.14 -8.03 -7.35
N GLU A 63 7.01 -7.16 -7.83
CA GLU A 63 8.41 -7.51 -8.07
C GLU A 63 9.14 -7.85 -6.77
N ASN A 64 8.98 -7.02 -5.75
CA ASN A 64 9.56 -7.26 -4.44
C ASN A 64 8.98 -8.52 -3.80
N GLY A 65 7.68 -8.74 -3.99
CA GLY A 65 6.98 -9.90 -3.46
C GLY A 65 7.46 -11.22 -4.06
N ARG A 66 7.86 -11.22 -5.31
CA ARG A 66 8.46 -12.41 -5.94
C ARG A 66 9.78 -12.77 -5.26
N VAL A 67 10.62 -11.79 -4.97
CA VAL A 67 11.88 -12.00 -4.26
C VAL A 67 11.61 -12.52 -2.85
N THR A 68 10.67 -11.91 -2.13
CA THR A 68 10.31 -12.32 -0.78
C THR A 68 9.76 -13.76 -0.75
N ALA A 69 8.88 -14.10 -1.70
CA ALA A 69 8.33 -15.45 -1.79
C ALA A 69 9.41 -16.49 -2.02
N ARG A 70 10.36 -16.18 -2.88
CA ARG A 70 11.47 -17.11 -3.20
C ARG A 70 12.45 -17.21 -2.05
N SER A 71 12.85 -16.08 -1.46
CA SER A 71 13.89 -16.04 -0.43
C SER A 71 13.42 -16.60 0.90
N MET A 72 12.20 -16.27 1.33
CA MET A 72 11.71 -16.65 2.66
C MET A 72 10.91 -17.94 2.66
N TYR A 73 10.16 -18.20 1.59
CA TYR A 73 9.23 -19.33 1.56
C TYR A 73 9.53 -20.36 0.46
N ARG A 74 10.49 -20.06 -0.41
CA ARG A 74 10.87 -20.90 -1.55
C ARG A 74 9.66 -21.26 -2.42
N CYS A 75 8.75 -20.29 -2.59
CA CYS A 75 7.52 -20.45 -3.36
C CYS A 75 7.57 -19.65 -4.65
N ARG A 76 6.73 -20.04 -5.61
CA ARG A 76 6.47 -19.26 -6.80
C ARG A 76 5.43 -18.17 -6.46
N GLY A 77 5.32 -17.18 -7.34
CA GLY A 77 4.36 -16.10 -7.16
C GLY A 77 4.96 -14.96 -6.37
N ALA A 78 4.11 -14.24 -5.66
CA ALA A 78 4.50 -13.07 -4.90
C ALA A 78 3.83 -13.10 -3.52
N VAL A 79 4.52 -12.60 -2.51
CA VAL A 79 3.99 -12.48 -1.16
C VAL A 79 4.32 -11.10 -0.62
N CYS A 80 3.41 -10.54 0.17
CA CYS A 80 3.65 -9.32 0.94
C CYS A 80 3.15 -9.53 2.36
N HIS A 81 3.78 -8.83 3.28
CA HIS A 81 3.40 -8.87 4.68
C HIS A 81 2.49 -7.68 5.02
N HIS A 82 2.10 -7.52 6.28
CA HIS A 82 1.04 -6.59 6.65
C HIS A 82 1.33 -5.11 6.42
N ASN A 83 2.59 -4.73 6.29
CA ASN A 83 2.99 -3.35 6.01
C ASN A 83 3.87 -3.29 4.76
N THR A 84 3.81 -2.17 4.08
CA THR A 84 4.71 -1.86 2.97
C THR A 84 5.20 -0.42 3.12
N ASP A 85 6.06 0.03 2.21
CA ASP A 85 6.57 1.39 2.19
C ASP A 85 6.45 1.99 0.78
N ILE A 86 7.01 3.19 0.60
CA ILE A 86 6.92 3.88 -0.70
C ILE A 86 7.67 3.14 -1.82
N TRP A 87 8.56 2.22 -1.46
CA TRP A 87 9.33 1.40 -2.40
C TRP A 87 8.66 0.09 -2.72
N GLY A 88 7.51 -0.21 -2.08
CA GLY A 88 6.79 -1.47 -2.27
C GLY A 88 7.44 -2.65 -1.57
N ASP A 89 8.12 -2.42 -0.44
CA ASP A 89 8.74 -3.50 0.32
C ASP A 89 7.70 -4.52 0.79
N THR A 90 8.05 -5.79 0.72
CA THR A 90 7.15 -6.91 1.05
C THR A 90 7.67 -7.77 2.19
N ALA A 91 8.85 -7.46 2.73
CA ALA A 91 9.43 -8.19 3.86
C ALA A 91 8.61 -7.95 5.14
N PRO A 92 8.70 -8.86 6.13
CA PRO A 92 8.04 -8.65 7.42
C PRO A 92 8.54 -7.38 8.09
N GLN A 93 7.62 -6.64 8.70
CA GLN A 93 7.92 -5.41 9.45
C GLN A 93 7.22 -5.45 10.79
N ASP A 94 7.83 -4.82 11.78
CA ASP A 94 7.25 -4.69 13.12
C ASP A 94 6.01 -3.79 13.13
#